data_2d2661b34a6ba6463e79b8d063760a36
#
_entry.id   2d2661b34a6ba6463e79b8d063760a36
#
_cell.length_a   1.000
_cell.length_b   1.000
_cell.length_c   1.000
_cell.angle_alpha   90.00
_cell.angle_beta   90.00
_cell.angle_gamma   90.00
#
_symmetry.space_group_name_H-M   'P 1'
#
loop_
_entity.id
_entity.type
_entity.pdbx_description
1 polymer ?
#
loop_
_entity_poly.entity_id
_entity_poly.type
_entity_poly.pdbx_seq_one_letter_code
_entity_poly.pdbx_strand_id
1 'polypeptide(L)'
;MTKSWIIKQHRDSFFKKSKVLGYRSRSAFKLIELNQKFKFFKNKINLLDLGSSPGGWSQVASNFLKKSKILAVDIEPMERINNVSFLKGNFLTEDIKDKISKEFIGKIDVIISDMAAKTTGNKSLDCIRTNELCMEVINFSSETQFGWPQNDK
;
A
#
# COMPACT_ATOMS: atom_id res chain seq x y z
N MET A 1 18.67 4.49 14.94
CA MET A 1 17.66 5.60 15.04
C MET A 1 18.16 6.64 15.99
N THR A 2 18.18 7.91 15.62
CA THR A 2 18.63 8.98 16.51
C THR A 2 17.57 9.30 17.56
N LYS A 3 17.98 9.65 18.79
CA LYS A 3 17.06 10.08 19.87
C LYS A 3 16.10 11.17 19.43
N SER A 4 16.55 12.10 18.58
CA SER A 4 15.74 13.19 18.03
C SER A 4 14.54 12.68 17.20
N TRP A 5 14.72 11.66 16.39
CA TRP A 5 13.64 11.09 15.56
C TRP A 5 12.56 10.41 16.42
N ILE A 6 13.00 9.64 17.44
CA ILE A 6 12.08 8.97 18.38
C ILE A 6 11.23 10.00 19.13
N ILE A 7 11.87 11.08 19.63
CA ILE A 7 11.18 12.15 20.35
C ILE A 7 10.16 12.87 19.44
N LYS A 8 10.55 13.15 18.18
CA LYS A 8 9.65 13.79 17.20
C LYS A 8 8.43 12.90 16.88
N GLN A 9 8.64 11.59 16.72
CA GLN A 9 7.59 10.63 16.45
C GLN A 9 6.63 10.48 17.63
N HIS A 10 7.14 10.47 18.87
CA HIS A 10 6.31 10.42 20.08
C HIS A 10 5.49 11.69 20.34
N ARG A 11 5.96 12.84 19.84
CA ARG A 11 5.24 14.12 19.91
C ARG A 11 4.18 14.27 18.81
N ASP A 12 4.21 13.42 17.78
CA ASP A 12 3.24 13.43 16.69
C ASP A 12 1.87 12.98 17.21
N SER A 13 0.88 13.87 17.12
CA SER A 13 -0.47 13.61 17.58
C SER A 13 -1.14 12.43 16.85
N PHE A 14 -0.87 12.26 15.56
CA PHE A 14 -1.37 11.13 14.77
C PHE A 14 -0.73 9.81 15.17
N PHE A 15 0.52 9.80 15.59
CA PHE A 15 1.16 8.61 16.13
C PHE A 15 0.47 8.14 17.42
N LYS A 16 0.22 9.07 18.36
CA LYS A 16 -0.50 8.77 19.59
C LYS A 16 -1.92 8.28 19.29
N LYS A 17 -2.62 8.98 18.40
CA LYS A 17 -3.97 8.62 17.98
C LYS A 17 -4.03 7.24 17.32
N SER A 18 -3.04 6.87 16.50
CA SER A 18 -2.99 5.54 15.90
C SER A 18 -2.85 4.43 16.94
N LYS A 19 -2.04 4.64 17.97
CA LYS A 19 -1.88 3.68 19.07
C LYS A 19 -3.16 3.50 19.88
N VAL A 20 -3.83 4.61 20.23
CA VAL A 20 -5.10 4.57 20.97
C VAL A 20 -6.19 3.84 20.18
N LEU A 21 -6.27 4.05 18.85
CA LEU A 21 -7.26 3.42 17.99
C LEU A 21 -6.84 2.04 17.45
N GLY A 22 -5.68 1.52 17.86
CA GLY A 22 -5.20 0.21 17.47
C GLY A 22 -4.71 0.11 16.03
N TYR A 23 -4.37 1.24 15.38
CA TYR A 23 -3.77 1.22 14.05
C TYR A 23 -2.27 0.92 14.13
N ARG A 24 -1.78 0.13 13.18
CA ARG A 24 -0.36 -0.27 13.10
C ARG A 24 0.57 0.89 12.72
N SER A 25 0.04 1.89 12.02
CA SER A 25 0.79 3.09 11.65
C SER A 25 -0.11 4.32 11.59
N ARG A 26 0.49 5.50 11.72
CA ARG A 26 -0.21 6.77 11.57
C ARG A 26 -0.67 7.03 10.12
N SER A 27 -0.05 6.38 9.14
CA SER A 27 -0.45 6.51 7.75
C SER A 27 -1.86 5.98 7.47
N ALA A 28 -2.43 5.17 8.39
CA ALA A 28 -3.82 4.74 8.32
C ALA A 28 -4.80 5.91 8.16
N PHE A 29 -4.56 7.03 8.84
CA PHE A 29 -5.43 8.21 8.74
C PHE A 29 -5.40 8.85 7.35
N LYS A 30 -4.24 8.84 6.68
CA LYS A 30 -4.11 9.33 5.30
C LYS A 30 -5.02 8.54 4.35
N LEU A 31 -5.04 7.20 4.47
CA LEU A 31 -5.91 6.37 3.64
C LEU A 31 -7.40 6.59 3.96
N ILE A 32 -7.75 6.75 5.24
CA ILE A 32 -9.12 7.06 5.67
C ILE A 32 -9.59 8.38 5.04
N GLU A 33 -8.79 9.44 5.13
CA GLU A 33 -9.10 10.75 4.54
C GLU A 33 -9.22 10.67 3.02
N LEU A 34 -8.31 9.96 2.35
CA LEU A 34 -8.38 9.75 0.90
C LEU A 34 -9.68 9.02 0.51
N ASN A 35 -10.05 7.96 1.24
CA ASN A 35 -11.29 7.26 0.95
C ASN A 35 -12.55 8.10 1.26
N GLN A 36 -12.54 8.92 2.31
CA GLN A 36 -13.63 9.84 2.59
C GLN A 36 -13.84 10.85 1.45
N LYS A 37 -12.75 11.35 0.88
CA LYS A 37 -12.78 12.33 -0.20
C LYS A 37 -13.17 11.72 -1.54
N PHE A 38 -12.58 10.58 -1.91
CA PHE A 38 -12.69 10.02 -3.25
C PHE A 38 -13.62 8.80 -3.34
N LYS A 39 -14.02 8.20 -2.22
CA LYS A 39 -14.97 7.08 -2.11
C LYS A 39 -14.63 5.89 -3.03
N PHE A 40 -13.36 5.52 -3.11
CA PHE A 40 -12.89 4.44 -3.98
C PHE A 40 -13.04 3.05 -3.37
N PHE A 41 -13.22 2.91 -2.06
CA PHE A 41 -13.56 1.64 -1.43
C PHE A 41 -15.02 1.28 -1.71
N LYS A 42 -15.20 0.34 -2.62
CA LYS A 42 -16.51 -0.24 -2.96
C LYS A 42 -16.54 -1.71 -2.57
N ASN A 43 -17.72 -2.27 -2.36
CA ASN A 43 -17.84 -3.69 -2.04
C ASN A 43 -17.46 -4.58 -3.23
N LYS A 44 -16.89 -5.75 -2.93
CA LYS A 44 -16.53 -6.79 -3.90
C LYS A 44 -15.45 -6.35 -4.91
N ILE A 45 -14.43 -5.65 -4.44
CA ILE A 45 -13.28 -5.25 -5.26
C ILE A 45 -12.07 -6.14 -4.99
N ASN A 46 -11.18 -6.21 -5.97
CA ASN A 46 -9.83 -6.72 -5.86
C ASN A 46 -8.89 -5.56 -5.53
N LEU A 47 -8.32 -5.55 -4.34
CA LEU A 47 -7.44 -4.48 -3.86
C LEU A 47 -6.03 -5.01 -3.66
N LEU A 48 -5.05 -4.29 -4.18
CA LEU A 48 -3.62 -4.53 -3.99
C LEU A 48 -3.01 -3.39 -3.18
N ASP A 49 -2.30 -3.73 -2.08
CA ASP A 49 -1.54 -2.81 -1.23
C ASP A 49 -0.04 -3.07 -1.43
N LEU A 50 0.66 -2.16 -2.10
CA LEU A 50 2.09 -2.25 -2.38
C LEU A 50 2.90 -1.43 -1.38
N GLY A 51 3.90 -2.09 -0.74
CA GLY A 51 4.65 -1.51 0.36
C GLY A 51 3.85 -1.49 1.66
N SER A 52 3.18 -2.60 1.94
CA SER A 52 2.13 -2.69 2.95
C SER A 52 2.63 -2.66 4.41
N SER A 53 3.88 -3.10 4.68
CA SER A 53 4.38 -3.19 6.05
C SER A 53 4.46 -1.82 6.76
N PRO A 54 4.05 -1.71 8.02
CA PRO A 54 3.61 -2.73 8.99
C PRO A 54 2.13 -3.12 8.89
N GLY A 55 1.37 -2.64 7.89
CA GLY A 55 0.00 -3.04 7.63
C GLY A 55 -1.07 -1.99 7.98
N GLY A 56 -0.70 -0.73 8.14
CA GLY A 56 -1.67 0.33 8.48
C GLY A 56 -2.73 0.53 7.41
N TRP A 57 -2.35 0.54 6.12
CA TRP A 57 -3.27 0.67 5.01
C TRP A 57 -4.08 -0.60 4.77
N SER A 58 -3.42 -1.78 4.82
CA SER A 58 -4.10 -3.07 4.75
C SER A 58 -5.15 -3.25 5.87
N GLN A 59 -4.85 -2.77 7.08
CA GLN A 59 -5.79 -2.81 8.22
C GLN A 59 -7.02 -1.94 7.97
N VAL A 60 -6.83 -0.72 7.45
CA VAL A 60 -7.94 0.16 7.05
C VAL A 60 -8.76 -0.50 5.95
N ALA A 61 -8.11 -1.00 4.89
CA ALA A 61 -8.80 -1.70 3.80
C ALA A 61 -9.63 -2.89 4.32
N SER A 62 -9.06 -3.73 5.19
CA SER A 62 -9.76 -4.86 5.81
C SER A 62 -10.99 -4.44 6.62
N ASN A 63 -10.93 -3.28 7.29
CA ASN A 63 -12.06 -2.76 8.07
C ASN A 63 -13.22 -2.30 7.17
N PHE A 64 -12.92 -1.67 6.04
CA PHE A 64 -13.94 -1.17 5.11
C PHE A 64 -14.45 -2.25 4.14
N LEU A 65 -13.61 -3.20 3.75
CA LEU A 65 -13.85 -4.11 2.61
C LEU A 65 -14.07 -5.57 3.05
N LYS A 66 -15.19 -5.85 3.70
CA LYS A 66 -15.48 -7.19 4.26
C LYS A 66 -15.67 -8.30 3.22
N LYS A 67 -16.10 -7.97 2.01
CA LYS A 67 -16.41 -8.92 0.92
C LYS A 67 -15.47 -8.75 -0.29
N SER A 68 -14.30 -8.17 -0.07
CA SER A 68 -13.31 -7.88 -1.11
C SER A 68 -12.09 -8.78 -0.93
N LYS A 69 -11.37 -9.02 -2.02
CA LYS A 69 -10.08 -9.68 -1.99
C LYS A 69 -9.00 -8.62 -1.79
N ILE A 70 -8.20 -8.77 -0.75
CA ILE A 70 -7.12 -7.83 -0.41
C ILE A 70 -5.81 -8.60 -0.40
N LEU A 71 -4.88 -8.20 -1.26
CA LEU A 71 -3.51 -8.69 -1.28
C LEU A 71 -2.56 -7.58 -0.86
N ALA A 72 -1.76 -7.84 0.15
CA ALA A 72 -0.70 -6.97 0.63
C ALA A 72 0.66 -7.51 0.20
N VAL A 73 1.55 -6.66 -0.29
CA VAL A 73 2.88 -7.04 -0.78
C VAL A 73 3.94 -6.14 -0.16
N ASP A 74 4.98 -6.73 0.43
CA ASP A 74 6.12 -5.99 0.97
C ASP A 74 7.38 -6.87 1.02
N ILE A 75 8.55 -6.24 0.95
CA ILE A 75 9.84 -6.89 1.20
C ILE A 75 10.05 -7.23 2.67
N GLU A 76 9.48 -6.43 3.57
CA GLU A 76 9.52 -6.65 5.01
C GLU A 76 8.35 -7.54 5.45
N PRO A 77 8.52 -8.33 6.51
CA PRO A 77 7.44 -9.15 7.02
C PRO A 77 6.31 -8.27 7.60
N MET A 78 5.10 -8.78 7.52
CA MET A 78 3.92 -8.14 8.09
C MET A 78 3.16 -9.16 8.95
N GLU A 79 2.73 -8.75 10.13
CA GLU A 79 1.84 -9.56 10.96
C GLU A 79 0.49 -9.78 10.27
N ARG A 80 -0.12 -10.95 10.52
CA ARG A 80 -1.39 -11.33 9.93
C ARG A 80 -2.49 -10.30 10.21
N ILE A 81 -3.26 -9.98 9.20
CA ILE A 81 -4.50 -9.18 9.26
C ILE A 81 -5.65 -10.05 8.74
N ASN A 82 -6.78 -10.04 9.44
CA ASN A 82 -7.95 -10.78 8.98
C ASN A 82 -8.42 -10.24 7.61
N ASN A 83 -8.81 -11.15 6.72
CA ASN A 83 -9.27 -10.83 5.37
C ASN A 83 -8.20 -10.19 4.46
N VAL A 84 -6.92 -10.33 4.78
CA VAL A 84 -5.79 -9.87 3.96
C VAL A 84 -4.84 -11.03 3.70
N SER A 85 -4.57 -11.33 2.44
CA SER A 85 -3.49 -12.21 2.03
C SER A 85 -2.19 -11.40 2.00
N PHE A 86 -1.08 -12.00 2.41
CA PHE A 86 0.22 -11.33 2.39
C PHE A 86 1.23 -12.11 1.55
N LEU A 87 1.87 -11.41 0.63
CA LEU A 87 2.95 -11.93 -0.20
C LEU A 87 4.24 -11.15 0.12
N LYS A 88 5.21 -11.85 0.70
CA LYS A 88 6.53 -11.28 0.96
C LYS A 88 7.37 -11.29 -0.32
N GLY A 89 7.80 -10.12 -0.77
CA GLY A 89 8.66 -9.99 -1.94
C GLY A 89 8.78 -8.57 -2.46
N ASN A 90 9.68 -8.40 -3.41
CA ASN A 90 9.87 -7.13 -4.09
C ASN A 90 8.97 -7.09 -5.34
N PHE A 91 7.96 -6.21 -5.35
CA PHE A 91 7.02 -6.11 -6.47
C PHE A 91 7.67 -5.67 -7.79
N LEU A 92 8.90 -5.16 -7.76
CA LEU A 92 9.66 -4.80 -8.95
C LEU A 92 10.18 -6.02 -9.71
N THR A 93 10.17 -7.21 -9.10
CA THR A 93 10.64 -8.44 -9.73
C THR A 93 9.51 -9.16 -10.47
N GLU A 94 9.81 -9.74 -11.62
CA GLU A 94 8.81 -10.40 -12.46
C GLU A 94 8.13 -11.60 -11.77
N ASP A 95 8.87 -12.36 -10.96
CA ASP A 95 8.29 -13.49 -10.21
C ASP A 95 7.23 -13.06 -9.20
N ILE A 96 7.37 -11.89 -8.58
CA ILE A 96 6.38 -11.32 -7.67
C ILE A 96 5.20 -10.74 -8.45
N LYS A 97 5.45 -10.05 -9.56
CA LYS A 97 4.37 -9.58 -10.46
C LYS A 97 3.52 -10.72 -10.96
N ASP A 98 4.13 -11.84 -11.36
CA ASP A 98 3.44 -13.05 -11.78
C ASP A 98 2.58 -13.65 -10.65
N LYS A 99 3.11 -13.71 -9.43
CA LYS A 99 2.37 -14.18 -8.26
C LYS A 99 1.18 -13.28 -7.94
N ILE A 100 1.35 -11.96 -8.02
CA ILE A 100 0.26 -10.99 -7.85
C ILE A 100 -0.83 -11.24 -8.89
N SER A 101 -0.47 -11.37 -10.15
CA SER A 101 -1.42 -11.61 -11.25
C SER A 101 -2.19 -12.92 -11.10
N LYS A 102 -1.54 -13.98 -10.61
CA LYS A 102 -2.17 -15.28 -10.34
C LYS A 102 -3.08 -15.26 -9.12
N GLU A 103 -2.80 -14.41 -8.15
CA GLU A 103 -3.61 -14.30 -6.93
C GLU A 103 -5.00 -13.73 -7.21
N PHE A 104 -5.12 -12.81 -8.18
CA PHE A 104 -6.39 -12.22 -8.56
C PHE A 104 -7.03 -12.95 -9.76
N ILE A 105 -8.24 -13.48 -9.56
CA ILE A 105 -9.06 -13.97 -10.67
C ILE A 105 -9.72 -12.75 -11.31
N GLY A 106 -9.21 -12.32 -12.45
CA GLY A 106 -9.65 -11.11 -13.13
C GLY A 106 -8.77 -9.90 -12.83
N LYS A 107 -9.32 -8.71 -13.03
CA LYS A 107 -8.57 -7.46 -12.87
C LYS A 107 -8.42 -7.04 -11.41
N ILE A 108 -7.39 -6.27 -11.14
CA ILE A 108 -7.24 -5.51 -9.90
C ILE A 108 -8.05 -4.21 -10.04
N ASP A 109 -8.96 -3.94 -9.11
CA ASP A 109 -9.83 -2.76 -9.19
C ASP A 109 -9.19 -1.53 -8.56
N VAL A 110 -8.40 -1.72 -7.51
CA VAL A 110 -7.74 -0.64 -6.77
C VAL A 110 -6.32 -1.06 -6.37
N ILE A 111 -5.35 -0.23 -6.70
CA ILE A 111 -3.99 -0.33 -6.14
C ILE A 111 -3.79 0.85 -5.20
N ILE A 112 -3.32 0.56 -4.00
CA ILE A 112 -2.89 1.56 -3.01
C ILE A 112 -1.41 1.36 -2.72
N SER A 113 -0.70 2.48 -2.49
CA SER A 113 0.71 2.44 -2.13
C SER A 113 1.08 3.68 -1.31
N ASP A 114 1.77 3.46 -0.20
CA ASP A 114 2.40 4.51 0.63
C ASP A 114 3.91 4.27 0.73
N MET A 115 4.48 3.69 -0.33
CA MET A 115 5.92 3.41 -0.40
C MET A 115 6.72 4.70 -0.47
N ALA A 116 7.84 4.70 0.25
CA ALA A 116 8.89 5.69 0.11
C ALA A 116 10.25 4.99 0.04
N ALA A 117 11.16 5.55 -0.73
CA ALA A 117 12.54 5.06 -0.75
C ALA A 117 13.19 5.18 0.63
N LYS A 118 14.10 4.24 0.93
CA LYS A 118 14.92 4.37 2.16
C LYS A 118 15.69 5.67 2.12
N THR A 119 15.55 6.46 3.19
CA THR A 119 16.20 7.77 3.34
C THR A 119 17.71 7.64 3.34
N THR A 120 18.37 8.40 2.45
CA THR A 120 19.84 8.51 2.38
C THR A 120 20.35 9.69 3.19
N GLY A 121 19.45 10.60 3.60
CA GLY A 121 19.78 11.90 4.20
C GLY A 121 19.90 13.04 3.17
N ASN A 122 19.96 12.71 1.87
CA ASN A 122 19.90 13.69 0.79
C ASN A 122 18.46 13.80 0.27
N LYS A 123 17.80 14.92 0.58
CA LYS A 123 16.38 15.13 0.25
C LYS A 123 16.08 15.03 -1.25
N SER A 124 16.97 15.54 -2.10
CA SER A 124 16.77 15.52 -3.54
C SER A 124 16.86 14.07 -4.08
N LEU A 125 17.85 13.31 -3.62
CA LEU A 125 18.00 11.90 -4.00
C LEU A 125 16.83 11.05 -3.48
N ASP A 126 16.40 11.27 -2.25
CA ASP A 126 15.28 10.56 -1.65
C ASP A 126 13.97 10.84 -2.39
N CYS A 127 13.77 12.07 -2.86
CA CYS A 127 12.64 12.47 -3.69
C CYS A 127 12.66 11.77 -5.06
N ILE A 128 13.81 11.74 -5.74
CA ILE A 128 13.96 11.07 -7.05
C ILE A 128 13.64 9.58 -6.92
N ARG A 129 14.23 8.89 -5.93
CA ARG A 129 14.00 7.46 -5.69
C ARG A 129 12.53 7.14 -5.36
N THR A 130 11.88 8.02 -4.60
CA THR A 130 10.45 7.84 -4.29
C THR A 130 9.60 8.03 -5.53
N ASN A 131 9.93 9.00 -6.40
CA ASN A 131 9.24 9.19 -7.68
C ASN A 131 9.43 7.98 -8.61
N GLU A 132 10.63 7.40 -8.67
CA GLU A 132 10.87 6.16 -9.44
C GLU A 132 9.95 5.03 -8.98
N LEU A 133 9.82 4.80 -7.65
CA LEU A 133 8.89 3.82 -7.11
C LEU A 133 7.43 4.12 -7.49
N CYS A 134 7.01 5.38 -7.44
CA CYS A 134 5.66 5.78 -7.86
C CYS A 134 5.43 5.49 -9.36
N MET A 135 6.41 5.77 -10.21
CA MET A 135 6.33 5.47 -11.65
C MET A 135 6.23 3.96 -11.91
N GLU A 136 6.97 3.14 -11.16
CA GLU A 136 6.87 1.68 -11.26
C GLU A 136 5.47 1.16 -10.89
N VAL A 137 4.84 1.73 -9.85
CA VAL A 137 3.45 1.41 -9.48
C VAL A 137 2.48 1.79 -10.61
N ILE A 138 2.65 2.96 -11.22
CA ILE A 138 1.81 3.44 -12.34
C ILE A 138 1.99 2.53 -13.56
N ASN A 139 3.23 2.18 -13.92
CA ASN A 139 3.53 1.29 -15.04
C ASN A 139 2.89 -0.10 -14.80
N PHE A 140 3.11 -0.68 -13.62
CA PHE A 140 2.49 -1.94 -13.24
C PHE A 140 0.96 -1.89 -13.30
N SER A 141 0.35 -0.78 -12.85
CA SER A 141 -1.10 -0.61 -12.90
C SER A 141 -1.62 -0.59 -14.35
N SER A 142 -0.86 -0.01 -15.26
CA SER A 142 -1.23 0.04 -16.68
C SER A 142 -1.11 -1.34 -17.35
N GLU A 143 -0.14 -2.15 -16.95
CA GLU A 143 0.10 -3.50 -17.47
C GLU A 143 -0.94 -4.51 -16.94
N THR A 144 -1.42 -4.36 -15.71
CA THR A 144 -2.35 -5.30 -15.06
C THR A 144 -3.81 -5.11 -15.44
N GLN A 145 -4.10 -4.42 -16.53
CA GLN A 145 -5.45 -4.26 -17.10
C GLN A 145 -6.47 -3.64 -16.13
N PHE A 146 -6.19 -2.45 -15.66
CA PHE A 146 -7.25 -1.59 -15.18
C PHE A 146 -8.17 -1.23 -16.35
N GLY A 147 -9.04 -2.14 -16.77
CA GLY A 147 -10.18 -1.86 -17.65
C GLY A 147 -9.99 -0.87 -18.80
N TRP A 148 -8.76 -0.60 -19.23
CA TRP A 148 -8.50 0.18 -20.43
C TRP A 148 -8.80 -0.71 -21.63
N PRO A 149 -9.65 -0.30 -22.57
CA PRO A 149 -9.90 -1.13 -23.72
C PRO A 149 -8.57 -1.38 -24.44
N GLN A 150 -8.19 -2.64 -24.54
CA GLN A 150 -7.20 -3.05 -25.54
C GLN A 150 -7.82 -2.62 -26.88
N ASN A 151 -7.22 -1.66 -27.55
CA ASN A 151 -7.58 -1.39 -28.94
C ASN A 151 -7.23 -2.65 -29.72
N ASP A 152 -8.21 -3.50 -29.95
CA ASP A 152 -8.13 -4.54 -30.95
C ASP A 152 -7.87 -3.84 -32.29
N LYS A 153 -6.62 -4.01 -32.79
CA LYS A 153 -6.27 -3.71 -34.16
C LYS A 153 -6.47 -4.95 -34.99
#